data_d015f6faf52d2f6ff263a1ccd6f527c2
#
_entry.id   d015f6faf52d2f6ff263a1ccd6f527c2
#
_cell.length_a   1.000
_cell.length_b   1.000
_cell.length_c   1.000
_cell.angle_alpha   90.00
_cell.angle_beta   90.00
_cell.angle_gamma   90.00
#
_symmetry.space_group_name_H-M   'P 1'
#
loop_
_entity.id
_entity.type
_entity.pdbx_description
1 polymer ?
#
loop_
_entity_poly.entity_id
_entity_poly.type
_entity_poly.pdbx_seq_one_letter_code
_entity_poly.pdbx_strand_id
1 'polypeptide(L)'
;MDDAVRTDQIEEVVTPVLRDHGLELVDVEWRPLRPRGVLRLFVDKPGGVGIRDCERVSREIGDVLDASAIIEASYDLEVSSPGLDRLLRKERELCWAVGKRVSCWLAGGREVRGRLVAVEPDRLVLEHDGERVELPRAGVTKARLEAEVPWPRKA
;
A
#
# COMPACT_ATOMS: atom_id res chain seq x y z
N MET A 1 -2.85 20.95 18.28
CA MET A 1 -2.74 20.55 17.91
C MET A 1 -2.34 19.89 17.20
N ASP A 2 -2.34 19.78 16.95
CA ASP A 2 -1.96 18.73 16.49
C ASP A 2 -1.95 18.82 15.09
N ASP A 3 -0.95 18.70 14.46
CA ASP A 3 -0.85 18.66 13.07
C ASP A 3 -1.24 17.33 12.54
N ALA A 4 -1.81 16.52 13.35
CA ALA A 4 -2.12 15.18 12.90
C ALA A 4 -3.26 15.23 11.92
N VAL A 5 -2.98 14.81 10.72
CA VAL A 5 -4.00 14.65 9.71
C VAL A 5 -4.52 13.23 9.86
N ARG A 6 -5.82 13.08 9.89
CA ARG A 6 -6.44 11.78 10.06
C ARG A 6 -6.39 11.01 8.76
N THR A 7 -5.43 10.11 8.63
CA THR A 7 -5.29 9.36 7.40
C THR A 7 -6.48 8.44 7.15
N ASP A 8 -7.18 8.03 8.22
CA ASP A 8 -8.40 7.24 8.05
C ASP A 8 -9.49 8.05 7.35
N GLN A 9 -9.60 9.34 7.65
CA GLN A 9 -10.57 10.18 6.97
C GLN A 9 -10.19 10.41 5.53
N ILE A 10 -8.90 10.57 5.26
CA ILE A 10 -8.43 10.70 3.89
C ILE A 10 -8.78 9.45 3.11
N GLU A 11 -8.56 8.29 3.71
CA GLU A 11 -8.86 7.03 3.06
C GLU A 11 -10.34 6.94 2.69
N GLU A 12 -11.22 7.35 3.59
CA GLU A 12 -12.65 7.29 3.33
C GLU A 12 -13.04 8.15 2.13
N VAL A 13 -12.39 9.30 1.99
CA VAL A 13 -12.75 10.25 0.94
C VAL A 13 -12.16 9.84 -0.40
N VAL A 14 -10.95 9.29 -0.42
CA VAL A 14 -10.28 8.99 -1.69
C VAL A 14 -10.65 7.62 -2.25
N THR A 15 -11.06 6.68 -1.41
CA THR A 15 -11.35 5.34 -1.87
C THR A 15 -12.42 5.30 -2.96
N PRO A 16 -13.56 6.00 -2.83
CA PRO A 16 -14.54 5.98 -3.91
C PRO A 16 -13.99 6.51 -5.22
N VAL A 17 -13.16 7.56 -5.15
CA VAL A 17 -12.58 8.13 -6.36
C VAL A 17 -11.66 7.10 -7.02
N LEU A 18 -10.83 6.43 -6.22
CA LEU A 18 -9.93 5.43 -6.76
C LEU A 18 -10.69 4.29 -7.39
N ARG A 19 -11.77 3.84 -6.76
CA ARG A 19 -12.58 2.75 -7.30
C ARG A 19 -13.18 3.10 -8.65
N ASP A 20 -13.61 4.35 -8.80
CA ASP A 20 -14.16 4.80 -10.08
C ASP A 20 -13.15 4.71 -11.20
N HIS A 21 -11.87 4.75 -10.87
CA HIS A 21 -10.80 4.63 -11.85
C HIS A 21 -10.20 3.23 -11.89
N GLY A 22 -10.80 2.28 -11.19
CA GLY A 22 -10.29 0.91 -11.17
C GLY A 22 -9.04 0.74 -10.35
N LEU A 23 -8.79 1.63 -9.40
CA LEU A 23 -7.58 1.60 -8.61
C LEU A 23 -7.89 1.19 -7.17
N GLU A 24 -6.89 0.61 -6.54
CA GLU A 24 -6.97 0.18 -5.15
C GLU A 24 -5.95 0.97 -4.34
N LEU A 25 -6.36 1.45 -3.17
CA LEU A 25 -5.46 2.17 -2.28
C LEU A 25 -4.61 1.18 -1.50
N VAL A 26 -3.30 1.30 -1.63
CA VAL A 26 -2.37 0.42 -0.94
C VAL A 26 -1.90 1.04 0.37
N ASP A 27 -1.63 2.33 0.37
CA ASP A 27 -1.14 3.00 1.57
C ASP A 27 -1.34 4.50 1.46
N VAL A 28 -1.35 5.17 2.61
CA VAL A 28 -1.46 6.63 2.72
C VAL A 28 -0.36 7.08 3.66
N GLU A 29 0.41 8.08 3.24
CA GLU A 29 1.44 8.67 4.09
C GLU A 29 1.24 10.15 4.15
N TRP A 30 1.28 10.72 5.34
CA TRP A 30 1.24 12.16 5.52
C TRP A 30 2.53 12.61 6.19
N ARG A 31 3.20 13.58 5.56
CA ARG A 31 4.43 14.15 6.11
C ARG A 31 4.21 15.63 6.34
N PRO A 32 4.22 16.06 7.58
CA PRO A 32 4.02 17.48 7.89
C PRO A 32 5.30 18.28 7.71
N LEU A 33 5.72 18.46 6.50
CA LEU A 33 6.92 19.21 6.19
C LEU A 33 6.58 20.69 6.04
N ARG A 34 7.61 21.52 6.04
CA ARG A 34 7.42 22.95 5.84
C ARG A 34 8.23 23.37 4.64
N PRO A 35 7.75 24.31 3.85
CA PRO A 35 6.52 25.11 4.07
C PRO A 35 5.23 24.39 3.71
N ARG A 36 5.32 23.24 3.07
CA ARG A 36 4.13 22.51 2.67
C ARG A 36 4.26 21.05 3.08
N GLY A 37 3.17 20.47 3.55
CA GLY A 37 3.16 19.05 3.82
C GLY A 37 3.13 18.23 2.54
N VAL A 38 3.34 16.94 2.67
CA VAL A 38 3.26 16.02 1.54
C VAL A 38 2.29 14.90 1.89
N LEU A 39 1.27 14.74 1.07
CA LEU A 39 0.35 13.62 1.17
C LEU A 39 0.68 12.69 0.02
N ARG A 40 1.05 11.47 0.35
CA ARG A 40 1.39 10.49 -0.68
C ARG A 40 0.42 9.33 -0.62
N LEU A 41 -0.18 9.02 -1.75
CA LEU A 41 -1.09 7.89 -1.88
C LEU A 41 -0.44 6.85 -2.78
N PHE A 42 -0.40 5.62 -2.30
CA PHE A 42 0.12 4.51 -3.10
C PHE A 42 -1.05 3.72 -3.62
N VAL A 43 -1.14 3.58 -4.93
CA VAL A 43 -2.29 2.95 -5.58
C VAL A 43 -1.82 1.87 -6.55
N ASP A 44 -2.68 0.89 -6.80
CA ASP A 44 -2.37 -0.20 -7.71
C ASP A 44 -3.64 -0.62 -8.43
N LYS A 45 -3.48 -1.40 -9.48
CA LYS A 45 -4.61 -2.00 -10.19
C LYS A 45 -4.12 -3.27 -10.90
N PRO A 46 -5.04 -4.16 -11.28
CA PRO A 46 -4.65 -5.35 -12.03
C PRO A 46 -3.90 -4.94 -13.29
N GLY A 47 -2.76 -5.56 -13.54
CA GLY A 47 -1.93 -5.22 -14.67
C GLY A 47 -0.96 -4.09 -14.42
N GLY A 48 -1.02 -3.47 -13.24
CA GLY A 48 -0.10 -2.41 -12.89
C GLY A 48 -0.65 -1.03 -13.20
N VAL A 49 -0.20 -0.04 -12.44
CA VAL A 49 -0.66 1.32 -12.58
C VAL A 49 0.43 2.13 -13.30
N GLY A 50 0.03 2.95 -14.26
CA GLY A 50 0.97 3.78 -14.99
C GLY A 50 0.91 5.23 -14.57
N ILE A 51 1.80 6.04 -15.13
CA ILE A 51 1.88 7.45 -14.81
C ILE A 51 0.57 8.16 -15.15
N ARG A 52 -0.03 7.79 -16.28
CA ARG A 52 -1.28 8.43 -16.69
C ARG A 52 -2.42 8.14 -15.73
N ASP A 53 -2.44 6.94 -15.19
CA ASP A 53 -3.47 6.60 -14.19
C ASP A 53 -3.32 7.49 -12.97
N CYS A 54 -2.09 7.69 -12.52
CA CYS A 54 -1.84 8.52 -11.36
C CYS A 54 -2.18 9.98 -11.64
N GLU A 55 -1.81 10.48 -12.80
CA GLU A 55 -2.11 11.86 -13.16
C GLU A 55 -3.59 12.11 -13.26
N ARG A 56 -4.30 11.15 -13.86
CA ARG A 56 -5.74 11.34 -14.07
C ARG A 56 -6.49 11.39 -12.75
N VAL A 57 -6.15 10.48 -11.84
CA VAL A 57 -6.87 10.42 -10.57
C VAL A 57 -6.41 11.51 -9.61
N SER A 58 -5.17 11.97 -9.75
CA SER A 58 -4.60 12.94 -8.82
C SER A 58 -5.41 14.23 -8.77
N ARG A 59 -5.85 14.71 -9.94
CA ARG A 59 -6.60 15.96 -10.00
C ARG A 59 -7.93 15.82 -9.27
N GLU A 60 -8.61 14.73 -9.52
CA GLU A 60 -9.91 14.51 -8.90
C GLU A 60 -9.78 14.31 -7.39
N ILE A 61 -8.73 13.62 -6.96
CA ILE A 61 -8.48 13.43 -5.53
C ILE A 61 -8.20 14.77 -4.87
N GLY A 62 -7.41 15.63 -5.53
CA GLY A 62 -7.14 16.95 -4.98
C GLY A 62 -8.41 17.74 -4.78
N ASP A 63 -9.31 17.70 -5.76
CA ASP A 63 -10.58 18.44 -5.67
C ASP A 63 -11.42 17.92 -4.51
N VAL A 64 -11.50 16.60 -4.35
CA VAL A 64 -12.31 16.01 -3.28
C VAL A 64 -11.72 16.33 -1.91
N LEU A 65 -10.40 16.28 -1.78
CA LEU A 65 -9.77 16.59 -0.51
C LEU A 65 -9.93 18.06 -0.16
N ASP A 66 -9.83 18.95 -1.13
CA ASP A 66 -10.03 20.37 -0.89
C ASP A 66 -11.46 20.63 -0.43
N ALA A 67 -12.42 19.99 -1.07
CA ALA A 67 -13.81 20.18 -0.69
C ALA A 67 -14.12 19.62 0.69
N SER A 68 -13.40 18.57 1.11
CA SER A 68 -13.66 17.95 2.40
C SER A 68 -13.03 18.71 3.55
N ALA A 69 -12.04 19.55 3.27
CA ALA A 69 -11.33 20.34 4.28
C ALA A 69 -10.69 19.48 5.38
N ILE A 70 -10.35 18.23 5.06
CA ILE A 70 -9.69 17.37 6.04
C ILE A 70 -8.28 17.86 6.33
N ILE A 71 -7.57 18.36 5.31
CA ILE A 71 -6.23 18.88 5.47
C ILE A 71 -6.32 20.38 5.39
N GLU A 72 -6.02 21.03 6.49
CA GLU A 72 -6.13 22.49 6.56
C GLU A 72 -4.86 23.19 6.14
N ALA A 73 -3.73 22.53 6.28
CA ALA A 73 -2.45 23.14 5.92
C ALA A 73 -2.23 23.02 4.42
N SER A 74 -1.31 23.80 3.90
CA SER A 74 -0.90 23.64 2.50
C SER A 74 -0.16 22.33 2.32
N TYR A 75 -0.40 21.66 1.23
CA TYR A 75 0.23 20.37 0.99
C TYR A 75 0.37 20.10 -0.50
N ASP A 76 1.29 19.20 -0.81
CA ASP A 76 1.45 18.67 -2.15
C ASP A 76 0.92 17.23 -2.17
N LEU A 77 0.20 16.89 -3.21
CA LEU A 77 -0.36 15.56 -3.36
C LEU A 77 0.49 14.77 -4.34
N GLU A 78 0.91 13.59 -3.92
CA GLU A 78 1.63 12.65 -4.78
C GLU A 78 0.85 11.35 -4.85
N VAL A 79 0.61 10.86 -6.05
CA VAL A 79 -0.03 9.58 -6.26
C VAL A 79 0.97 8.72 -7.03
N SER A 80 1.30 7.56 -6.49
CA SER A 80 2.31 6.73 -7.12
C SER A 80 2.00 5.26 -6.91
N SER A 81 2.76 4.41 -7.59
CA SER A 81 2.63 2.98 -7.39
C SER A 81 3.43 2.57 -6.16
N PRO A 82 3.12 1.41 -5.57
CA PRO A 82 3.79 1.00 -4.34
C PRO A 82 5.26 0.64 -4.50
N GLY A 83 5.73 0.43 -5.70
CA GLY A 83 7.10 0.01 -5.89
C GLY A 83 7.25 -1.48 -5.74
N LEU A 84 8.45 -1.97 -6.02
CA LEU A 84 8.69 -3.40 -6.05
C LEU A 84 9.25 -3.89 -4.76
N ASP A 85 9.92 -3.47 -3.98
CA ASP A 85 10.59 -4.05 -2.85
C ASP A 85 10.16 -3.26 -1.61
N ARG A 86 8.99 -3.57 -1.14
CA ARG A 86 8.34 -2.73 -0.15
C ARG A 86 8.10 -3.48 1.15
N LEU A 87 8.35 -2.82 2.28
CA LEU A 87 7.98 -3.38 3.57
C LEU A 87 6.47 -3.32 3.73
N LEU A 88 5.91 -4.43 4.22
CA LEU A 88 4.48 -4.54 4.44
C LEU A 88 4.22 -4.37 5.93
N ARG A 89 3.73 -3.22 6.34
CA ARG A 89 3.56 -2.93 7.75
C ARG A 89 2.13 -2.89 8.19
N LYS A 90 1.24 -2.47 7.33
CA LYS A 90 -0.15 -2.26 7.69
C LYS A 90 -1.01 -3.40 7.17
N GLU A 91 -2.13 -3.59 7.83
CA GLU A 91 -3.06 -4.63 7.42
C GLU A 91 -3.45 -4.47 5.95
N ARG A 92 -3.72 -3.26 5.54
CA ARG A 92 -4.07 -2.96 4.16
C ARG A 92 -2.99 -3.41 3.19
N GLU A 93 -1.72 -3.19 3.55
CA GLU A 93 -0.61 -3.58 2.69
C GLU A 93 -0.51 -5.09 2.59
N LEU A 94 -0.71 -5.78 3.70
CA LEU A 94 -0.69 -7.25 3.69
C LEU A 94 -1.80 -7.79 2.81
N CYS A 95 -3.00 -7.24 2.92
CA CYS A 95 -4.12 -7.70 2.11
C CYS A 95 -3.87 -7.44 0.63
N TRP A 96 -3.27 -6.30 0.31
CA TRP A 96 -2.92 -6.00 -1.07
C TRP A 96 -1.90 -6.99 -1.62
N ALA A 97 -1.01 -7.51 -0.76
CA ALA A 97 0.05 -8.41 -1.19
C ALA A 97 -0.42 -9.85 -1.42
N VAL A 98 -1.69 -10.16 -1.11
CA VAL A 98 -2.20 -11.50 -1.37
C VAL A 98 -2.08 -11.80 -2.86
N GLY A 99 -1.49 -12.94 -3.18
CA GLY A 99 -1.21 -13.34 -4.55
C GLY A 99 0.19 -12.97 -5.02
N LYS A 100 0.94 -12.22 -4.23
CA LYS A 100 2.27 -11.78 -4.60
C LYS A 100 3.31 -12.50 -3.75
N ARG A 101 4.54 -12.48 -4.19
CA ARG A 101 5.62 -13.13 -3.45
C ARG A 101 6.11 -12.22 -2.34
N VAL A 102 6.29 -12.79 -1.17
CA VAL A 102 6.72 -12.03 0.00
C VAL A 102 7.82 -12.79 0.74
N SER A 103 8.60 -12.06 1.51
CA SER A 103 9.56 -12.63 2.46
C SER A 103 9.09 -12.22 3.84
N CYS A 104 9.02 -13.16 4.74
CA CYS A 104 8.64 -12.91 6.13
C CYS A 104 9.76 -13.36 7.05
N TRP A 105 10.08 -12.53 8.02
CA TRP A 105 11.10 -12.87 9.01
C TRP A 105 10.42 -13.15 10.33
N LEU A 106 10.82 -14.25 10.96
CA LEU A 106 10.25 -14.68 12.22
C LEU A 106 11.19 -14.32 13.37
N ALA A 107 10.66 -14.32 14.56
CA ALA A 107 11.47 -14.13 15.75
C ALA A 107 12.58 -15.17 15.71
N GLY A 108 13.81 -14.76 15.99
CA GLY A 108 14.94 -15.65 15.87
C GLY A 108 15.69 -15.54 14.55
N GLY A 109 15.17 -14.72 13.63
CA GLY A 109 15.90 -14.46 12.40
C GLY A 109 15.61 -15.39 11.23
N ARG A 110 14.73 -16.34 11.40
CA ARG A 110 14.39 -17.26 10.33
C ARG A 110 13.58 -16.53 9.26
N GLU A 111 13.92 -16.75 8.01
CA GLU A 111 13.22 -16.13 6.89
C GLU A 111 12.42 -17.19 6.14
N VAL A 112 11.17 -16.89 5.81
CA VAL A 112 10.31 -17.76 5.03
C VAL A 112 9.84 -16.98 3.83
N ARG A 113 10.02 -17.52 2.64
CA ARG A 113 9.61 -16.89 1.39
C ARG A 113 8.51 -17.69 0.74
N GLY A 114 7.62 -17.02 0.06
CA GLY A 114 6.57 -17.70 -0.68
C GLY A 114 5.55 -16.73 -1.21
N ARG A 115 4.52 -17.27 -1.81
CA ARG A 115 3.40 -16.46 -2.29
C ARG A 115 2.41 -16.33 -1.15
N LEU A 116 2.01 -15.11 -0.86
CA LEU A 116 1.05 -14.88 0.21
C LEU A 116 -0.32 -15.32 -0.30
N VAL A 117 -0.93 -16.28 0.39
CA VAL A 117 -2.19 -16.86 -0.01
C VAL A 117 -3.35 -16.26 0.76
N ALA A 118 -3.15 -16.00 2.04
CA ALA A 118 -4.23 -15.48 2.88
C ALA A 118 -3.66 -14.68 4.04
N VAL A 119 -4.39 -13.67 4.47
CA VAL A 119 -4.08 -12.87 5.64
C VAL A 119 -5.23 -13.07 6.60
N GLU A 120 -4.95 -13.70 7.73
CA GLU A 120 -5.98 -13.98 8.74
C GLU A 120 -5.63 -13.24 10.02
N PRO A 121 -6.58 -13.09 10.94
CA PRO A 121 -6.32 -12.29 12.13
C PRO A 121 -5.13 -12.76 12.96
N ASP A 122 -4.87 -14.08 12.95
CA ASP A 122 -3.83 -14.65 13.80
C ASP A 122 -2.66 -15.23 13.01
N ARG A 123 -2.75 -15.30 11.69
CA ARG A 123 -1.67 -15.92 10.92
C ARG A 123 -1.64 -15.42 9.48
N LEU A 124 -0.49 -15.60 8.87
CA LEU A 124 -0.32 -15.41 7.43
C LEU A 124 -0.12 -16.79 6.81
N VAL A 125 -0.70 -17.02 5.65
CA VAL A 125 -0.56 -18.30 4.97
C VAL A 125 0.21 -18.06 3.70
N LEU A 126 1.35 -18.74 3.57
CA LEU A 126 2.19 -18.64 2.38
C LEU A 126 2.20 -19.99 1.67
N GLU A 127 2.48 -19.96 0.38
CA GLU A 127 2.64 -21.17 -0.39
C GLU A 127 4.03 -21.19 -1.00
N HIS A 128 4.75 -22.28 -0.80
CA HIS A 128 6.10 -22.43 -1.30
C HIS A 128 6.23 -23.84 -1.85
N ASP A 129 6.54 -23.93 -3.14
CA ASP A 129 6.68 -25.22 -3.82
C ASP A 129 5.46 -26.12 -3.63
N GLY A 130 4.30 -25.54 -3.70
CA GLY A 130 3.05 -26.29 -3.60
C GLY A 130 2.60 -26.61 -2.19
N GLU A 131 3.38 -26.23 -1.19
CA GLU A 131 3.04 -26.51 0.19
C GLU A 131 2.64 -25.22 0.91
N ARG A 132 1.64 -25.32 1.76
CA ARG A 132 1.19 -24.17 2.53
C ARG A 132 1.93 -24.12 3.84
N VAL A 133 2.38 -22.93 4.20
CA VAL A 133 3.07 -22.70 5.44
C VAL A 133 2.28 -21.64 6.18
N GLU A 134 1.90 -21.94 7.42
CA GLU A 134 1.18 -20.97 8.25
C GLU A 134 2.13 -20.34 9.23
N LEU A 135 2.16 -19.02 9.25
CA LEU A 135 3.06 -18.29 10.14
C LEU A 135 2.22 -17.51 11.14
N PRO A 136 2.43 -17.72 12.45
CA PRO A 136 1.70 -16.94 13.45
C PRO A 136 2.08 -15.46 13.30
N ARG A 137 1.11 -14.59 13.23
CA ARG A 137 1.39 -13.18 13.05
C ARG A 137 2.19 -12.62 14.21
N ALA A 138 1.94 -13.13 15.40
CA ALA A 138 2.72 -12.68 16.56
C ALA A 138 4.19 -13.00 16.43
N GLY A 139 4.54 -13.99 15.64
CA GLY A 139 5.94 -14.36 15.43
C GLY A 139 6.59 -13.71 14.24
N VAL A 140 5.83 -13.01 13.41
CA VAL A 140 6.39 -12.35 12.23
C VAL A 140 6.88 -10.98 12.64
N THR A 141 8.19 -10.76 12.53
CA THR A 141 8.78 -9.50 12.93
C THR A 141 8.86 -8.51 11.76
N LYS A 142 8.85 -9.02 10.53
CA LYS A 142 8.97 -8.16 9.35
C LYS A 142 8.44 -8.92 8.14
N ALA A 143 7.77 -8.24 7.25
CA ALA A 143 7.35 -8.81 5.98
C ALA A 143 7.69 -7.81 4.88
N ARG A 144 8.12 -8.32 3.73
CA ARG A 144 8.54 -7.48 2.61
C ARG A 144 8.02 -8.07 1.32
N LEU A 145 7.50 -7.21 0.45
CA LEU A 145 7.15 -7.60 -0.89
C LEU A 145 8.43 -7.94 -1.64
N GLU A 146 8.46 -9.11 -2.29
CA GLU A 146 9.63 -9.51 -3.02
C GLU A 146 9.46 -9.09 -4.46
N ALA A 147 10.44 -8.43 -5.01
CA ALA A 147 10.37 -8.02 -6.41
C ALA A 147 10.28 -9.23 -7.31
N GLU A 148 9.24 -9.28 -8.14
CA GLU A 148 9.11 -10.35 -9.05
C GLU A 148 9.79 -9.96 -10.26
N VAL A 149 10.68 -10.79 -10.64
CA VAL A 149 11.38 -10.56 -11.69
C VAL A 149 10.69 -10.53 -12.71
N PRO A 150 10.70 -10.30 -13.51
CA PRO A 150 10.56 -9.80 -14.44
C PRO A 150 9.56 -9.26 -14.83
N TRP A 151 9.35 -8.71 -14.77
CA TRP A 151 8.73 -7.88 -15.06
C TRP A 151 8.87 -7.53 -16.36
N PRO A 152 8.46 -8.09 -17.15
CA PRO A 152 8.63 -7.99 -18.42
C PRO A 152 8.12 -6.79 -18.83
N ARG A 153 8.27 -6.15 -18.76
CA ARG A 153 7.83 -5.19 -19.06
C ARG A 153 7.79 -4.80 -20.16
N LYS A 154 7.80 -4.78 -20.65
CA LYS A 154 7.76 -4.45 -21.47
C LYS A 154 7.56 -4.13 -22.01
N ALA A 155 7.55 -3.96 -22.34
CA ALA A 155 7.53 -3.63 -22.83
C ALA A 155 7.18 -3.19 -23.18
#